data_72c970166871991e5dc46a575f13b11e
#
_entry.id   72c970166871991e5dc46a575f13b11e
#
_cell.length_a   1.000
_cell.length_b   1.000
_cell.length_c   1.000
_cell.angle_alpha   90.00
_cell.angle_beta   90.00
_cell.angle_gamma   90.00
#
_symmetry.space_group_name_H-M   'P 1'
#
loop_
_entity.id
_entity.type
_entity.pdbx_description
1 polymer ?
#
loop_
_entity_poly.entity_id
_entity_poly.type
_entity_poly.pdbx_seq_one_letter_code
_entity_poly.pdbx_strand_id
1 'polypeptide(L)'
;MNCQPLYACIGAISAPFWLENEARKVAKTGLIIHEGYTDYRYASFPKTVRGSQRGKVTYLSIKSRIRLLKRLASIRDSFQLFQTFTFPDDIMEGKTITERSRISSEVRRRFLRVVRRRWPSFKAVIRQEWQARKSGKIIGQECPHLHFLYLMNFLTKANYKDYARILAGLWVECLHTQEVEQALSVAQHESSYTWMHNQLMGKKYISKYIAKVDQSETKESRGRAWYMVGEFDIPAPEWQALSNQDNIRIRRLLRRYMKGRNHHVARSLRKQESNGFCFIQRETIYRMIGAVSQAEYRNRSPDLIHLDQVRCRNDEAVQVDLAAVA
;
A
#
# COMPACT_ATOMS: atom_id res chain seq x y z
N MET A 1 -24.57 25.04 15.42
CA MET A 1 -24.52 26.09 14.37
C MET A 1 -24.12 25.43 13.08
N ASN A 2 -25.12 25.24 12.20
CA ASN A 2 -24.94 24.57 10.88
C ASN A 2 -24.36 25.57 9.89
N CYS A 3 -23.12 25.41 9.50
CA CYS A 3 -22.59 26.10 8.32
C CYS A 3 -22.96 25.31 7.07
N GLN A 4 -24.07 25.70 6.42
CA GLN A 4 -24.36 25.26 5.06
C GLN A 4 -23.39 25.95 4.08
N PRO A 5 -22.95 25.27 3.02
CA PRO A 5 -22.06 25.86 2.03
C PRO A 5 -22.82 26.89 1.18
N LEU A 6 -22.22 28.08 1.03
CA LEU A 6 -22.64 29.24 0.25
C LEU A 6 -22.62 28.97 -1.28
N TYR A 7 -23.39 27.99 -1.77
CA TYR A 7 -23.51 27.72 -3.22
C TYR A 7 -24.91 27.80 -3.77
N ALA A 8 -25.83 28.44 -3.07
CA ALA A 8 -27.17 28.64 -3.56
C ALA A 8 -27.50 30.14 -3.59
N CYS A 9 -27.12 30.83 -4.64
CA CYS A 9 -27.74 32.03 -5.19
C CYS A 9 -26.85 32.72 -6.24
N ILE A 10 -26.63 32.04 -7.38
CA ILE A 10 -26.27 32.76 -8.61
C ILE A 10 -27.31 32.32 -9.67
N GLY A 11 -28.23 33.22 -9.99
CA GLY A 11 -29.26 33.02 -11.02
C GLY A 11 -28.59 32.63 -12.34
N ALA A 12 -29.31 31.81 -13.10
CA ALA A 12 -28.89 31.20 -14.35
C ALA A 12 -28.59 32.27 -15.42
N ILE A 13 -27.35 32.77 -15.41
CA ILE A 13 -26.71 33.31 -16.61
C ILE A 13 -25.88 32.15 -17.12
N SER A 14 -26.26 31.54 -18.25
CA SER A 14 -25.47 30.52 -18.90
C SER A 14 -24.08 31.07 -19.22
N ALA A 15 -23.11 30.72 -18.41
CA ALA A 15 -21.73 31.10 -18.66
C ALA A 15 -21.29 30.54 -20.03
N PRO A 16 -20.56 31.30 -20.85
CA PRO A 16 -20.08 30.82 -22.14
C PRO A 16 -19.33 29.48 -21.95
N PHE A 17 -19.58 28.54 -22.84
CA PHE A 17 -19.03 27.15 -22.78
C PHE A 17 -17.52 27.07 -22.48
N TRP A 18 -16.73 28.05 -22.92
CA TRP A 18 -15.32 28.13 -22.63
C TRP A 18 -15.03 28.51 -21.16
N LEU A 19 -15.86 29.35 -20.50
CA LEU A 19 -15.75 29.68 -19.09
C LEU A 19 -16.06 28.48 -18.19
N GLU A 20 -17.09 27.69 -18.54
CA GLU A 20 -17.37 26.44 -17.84
C GLU A 20 -16.24 25.41 -17.99
N ASN A 21 -15.61 25.35 -19.17
CA ASN A 21 -14.46 24.47 -19.38
C ASN A 21 -13.21 24.91 -18.60
N GLU A 22 -12.93 26.21 -18.51
CA GLU A 22 -11.84 26.72 -17.68
C GLU A 22 -12.12 26.53 -16.18
N ALA A 23 -13.32 26.80 -15.70
CA ALA A 23 -13.72 26.51 -14.32
C ALA A 23 -13.64 25.01 -14.01
N ARG A 24 -14.05 24.12 -14.91
CA ARG A 24 -13.90 22.67 -14.80
C ARG A 24 -12.44 22.22 -14.84
N LYS A 25 -11.57 22.91 -15.56
CA LYS A 25 -10.11 22.63 -15.56
C LYS A 25 -9.47 23.06 -14.25
N VAL A 26 -9.79 24.25 -13.73
CA VAL A 26 -9.28 24.75 -12.45
C VAL A 26 -9.70 23.84 -11.30
N ALA A 27 -10.97 23.39 -11.30
CA ALA A 27 -11.50 22.48 -10.28
C ALA A 27 -10.83 21.07 -10.29
N LYS A 28 -10.04 20.71 -11.31
CA LYS A 28 -9.40 19.41 -11.45
C LYS A 28 -7.90 19.41 -11.14
N THR A 29 -7.31 20.59 -10.97
CA THR A 29 -5.89 20.74 -10.63
C THR A 29 -5.74 20.86 -9.11
N GLY A 30 -4.97 19.99 -8.50
CA GLY A 30 -4.78 20.01 -7.05
C GLY A 30 -4.15 18.74 -6.51
N LEU A 31 -4.30 18.58 -5.21
CA LEU A 31 -3.78 17.46 -4.45
C LEU A 31 -4.93 16.64 -3.86
N ILE A 32 -4.80 15.31 -3.87
CA ILE A 32 -5.58 14.41 -3.02
C ILE A 32 -4.64 13.95 -1.92
N ILE A 33 -4.89 14.43 -0.71
CA ILE A 33 -4.04 14.20 0.45
C ILE A 33 -4.58 13.02 1.22
N HIS A 34 -3.78 11.95 1.27
CA HIS A 34 -4.02 10.76 2.08
C HIS A 34 -3.12 10.79 3.30
N GLU A 35 -3.26 9.85 4.22
CA GLU A 35 -2.48 9.77 5.46
C GLU A 35 -0.96 9.70 5.22
N GLY A 36 -0.51 8.80 4.36
CA GLY A 36 0.92 8.55 4.12
C GLY A 36 1.36 8.76 2.67
N TYR A 37 0.51 9.33 1.83
CA TYR A 37 0.88 9.68 0.45
C TYR A 37 -0.02 10.78 -0.10
N THR A 38 0.43 11.43 -1.15
CA THR A 38 -0.34 12.47 -1.86
C THR A 38 -0.35 12.18 -3.34
N ASP A 39 -1.55 12.19 -3.94
CA ASP A 39 -1.73 12.21 -5.37
C ASP A 39 -1.76 13.68 -5.85
N TYR A 40 -0.91 14.03 -6.80
CA TYR A 40 -1.01 15.32 -7.48
C TYR A 40 -1.69 15.15 -8.83
N ARG A 41 -2.65 16.02 -9.10
CA ARG A 41 -3.43 16.02 -10.34
C ARG A 41 -3.23 17.31 -11.10
N TYR A 42 -3.05 17.18 -12.39
CA TYR A 42 -3.13 18.26 -13.33
C TYR A 42 -4.39 18.08 -14.19
N ALA A 43 -5.08 19.17 -14.48
CA ALA A 43 -6.29 19.13 -15.30
C ALA A 43 -5.96 18.59 -16.70
N SER A 44 -6.11 17.29 -16.87
CA SER A 44 -6.10 16.65 -18.19
C SER A 44 -7.48 16.04 -18.44
N PHE A 45 -7.95 16.10 -19.67
CA PHE A 45 -9.20 15.41 -20.04
C PHE A 45 -9.10 13.94 -19.69
N PRO A 46 -10.11 13.37 -19.01
CA PRO A 46 -10.08 11.95 -18.72
C PRO A 46 -10.05 11.17 -20.04
N LYS A 47 -8.96 10.42 -20.25
CA LYS A 47 -8.99 9.41 -21.30
C LYS A 47 -10.08 8.43 -20.91
N THR A 48 -11.08 8.25 -21.77
CA THR A 48 -12.10 7.22 -21.63
C THR A 48 -11.38 5.86 -21.54
N VAL A 49 -11.27 5.35 -20.34
CA VAL A 49 -10.72 4.01 -20.13
C VAL A 49 -11.81 3.03 -20.52
N ARG A 50 -11.73 2.46 -21.71
CA ARG A 50 -12.54 1.29 -22.06
C ARG A 50 -12.26 0.23 -21.00
N GLY A 51 -13.32 -0.24 -20.34
CA GLY A 51 -13.22 -1.33 -19.36
C GLY A 51 -12.61 -2.55 -20.04
N SER A 52 -11.37 -2.87 -19.71
CA SER A 52 -10.77 -4.13 -20.16
C SER A 52 -11.21 -5.24 -19.21
N GLN A 53 -11.60 -6.40 -19.76
CA GLN A 53 -11.79 -7.59 -18.96
C GLN A 53 -10.50 -7.91 -18.18
N ARG A 54 -10.68 -8.27 -16.92
CA ARG A 54 -9.55 -8.60 -16.04
C ARG A 54 -8.91 -9.92 -16.50
N GLY A 55 -7.70 -9.84 -17.02
CA GLY A 55 -6.93 -11.02 -17.42
C GLY A 55 -6.46 -11.89 -16.23
N LYS A 56 -5.86 -13.04 -16.56
CA LYS A 56 -5.22 -13.92 -15.58
C LYS A 56 -4.13 -13.17 -14.82
N VAL A 57 -4.04 -13.40 -13.50
CA VAL A 57 -2.98 -12.85 -12.68
C VAL A 57 -1.81 -13.83 -12.64
N THR A 58 -0.77 -13.54 -13.38
CA THR A 58 0.44 -14.36 -13.47
C THR A 58 1.58 -13.86 -12.58
N TYR A 59 1.57 -12.58 -12.23
CA TYR A 59 2.55 -11.94 -11.35
C TYR A 59 1.97 -10.71 -10.63
N LEU A 60 2.71 -10.19 -9.66
CA LEU A 60 2.36 -8.94 -8.99
C LEU A 60 2.81 -7.75 -9.84
N SER A 61 1.92 -7.20 -10.66
CA SER A 61 2.21 -6.05 -11.52
C SER A 61 2.61 -4.80 -10.72
N ILE A 62 3.40 -3.90 -11.34
CA ILE A 62 3.78 -2.60 -10.76
C ILE A 62 2.54 -1.82 -10.28
N LYS A 63 1.47 -1.77 -11.07
CA LYS A 63 0.21 -1.11 -10.69
C LYS A 63 -0.40 -1.72 -9.42
N SER A 64 -0.35 -3.05 -9.27
CA SER A 64 -0.85 -3.74 -8.09
C SER A 64 0.02 -3.50 -6.86
N ARG A 65 1.35 -3.44 -7.01
CA ARG A 65 2.31 -3.07 -5.96
C ARG A 65 2.05 -1.66 -5.44
N ILE A 66 1.98 -0.68 -6.33
CA ILE A 66 1.70 0.71 -5.98
C ILE A 66 0.37 0.80 -5.22
N ARG A 67 -0.67 0.09 -5.67
CA ARG A 67 -1.97 0.07 -4.99
C ARG A 67 -1.88 -0.48 -3.57
N LEU A 68 -1.14 -1.57 -3.38
CA LEU A 68 -0.93 -2.13 -2.04
C LEU A 68 -0.14 -1.18 -1.15
N LEU A 69 0.95 -0.58 -1.65
CA LEU A 69 1.75 0.40 -0.92
C LEU A 69 0.94 1.63 -0.51
N LYS A 70 0.10 2.17 -1.41
CA LYS A 70 -0.81 3.27 -1.11
C LYS A 70 -1.80 2.89 0.00
N ARG A 71 -2.37 1.69 -0.06
CA ARG A 71 -3.26 1.19 1.01
C ARG A 71 -2.56 1.08 2.35
N LEU A 72 -1.36 0.48 2.38
CA LEU A 72 -0.55 0.39 3.60
C LEU A 72 -0.20 1.77 4.17
N ALA A 73 0.20 2.71 3.32
CA ALA A 73 0.52 4.07 3.74
C ALA A 73 -0.70 4.79 4.35
N SER A 74 -1.91 4.50 3.88
CA SER A 74 -3.14 5.12 4.38
C SER A 74 -3.65 4.55 5.71
N ILE A 75 -3.19 3.39 6.15
CA ILE A 75 -3.65 2.75 7.39
C ILE A 75 -3.05 3.49 8.59
N ARG A 76 -3.88 3.92 9.54
CA ARG A 76 -3.45 4.48 10.84
C ARG A 76 -3.17 3.40 11.86
N ASP A 77 -3.82 2.25 11.72
CA ASP A 77 -3.63 1.11 12.62
C ASP A 77 -2.15 0.67 12.72
N SER A 78 -1.73 0.25 13.90
CA SER A 78 -0.39 -0.29 14.14
C SER A 78 -0.41 -1.81 14.08
N PHE A 79 0.28 -2.39 13.12
CA PHE A 79 0.47 -3.83 13.04
C PHE A 79 1.39 -4.33 14.16
N GLN A 80 1.09 -5.50 14.69
CA GLN A 80 1.79 -6.05 15.87
C GLN A 80 2.58 -7.32 15.57
N LEU A 81 2.09 -8.17 14.69
CA LEU A 81 2.71 -9.45 14.39
C LEU A 81 2.84 -9.65 12.88
N PHE A 82 4.03 -10.02 12.45
CA PHE A 82 4.26 -10.58 11.12
C PHE A 82 4.47 -12.08 11.25
N GLN A 83 3.85 -12.86 10.35
CA GLN A 83 4.01 -14.32 10.29
C GLN A 83 3.98 -14.82 8.85
N THR A 84 4.81 -15.81 8.56
CA THR A 84 4.88 -16.45 7.25
C THR A 84 4.38 -17.88 7.36
N PHE A 85 3.48 -18.25 6.47
CA PHE A 85 3.02 -19.63 6.32
C PHE A 85 3.44 -20.21 4.98
N THR A 86 3.86 -21.47 5.04
CA THR A 86 4.23 -22.28 3.88
C THR A 86 3.26 -23.46 3.76
N PHE A 87 3.38 -24.19 2.67
CA PHE A 87 2.59 -25.38 2.42
C PHE A 87 3.52 -26.61 2.43
N PRO A 88 3.16 -27.71 3.08
CA PRO A 88 3.94 -28.94 3.04
C PRO A 88 3.97 -29.55 1.63
N ASP A 89 4.94 -30.45 1.41
CA ASP A 89 5.19 -31.00 0.09
C ASP A 89 4.08 -31.95 -0.37
N ASP A 90 3.51 -32.73 0.54
CA ASP A 90 2.44 -33.71 0.26
C ASP A 90 1.21 -33.10 -0.43
N ILE A 91 0.85 -31.86 -0.10
CA ILE A 91 -0.30 -31.17 -0.71
C ILE A 91 0.07 -30.41 -1.99
N MET A 92 1.36 -30.21 -2.27
CA MET A 92 1.83 -29.42 -3.42
C MET A 92 2.49 -30.29 -4.50
N GLU A 93 2.91 -31.52 -4.16
CA GLU A 93 3.54 -32.45 -5.09
C GLU A 93 2.62 -32.82 -6.26
N GLY A 94 3.18 -32.90 -7.47
CA GLY A 94 2.43 -33.24 -8.69
C GLY A 94 1.41 -32.18 -9.15
N LYS A 95 1.31 -31.02 -8.49
CA LYS A 95 0.35 -29.96 -8.83
C LYS A 95 0.95 -28.89 -9.73
N THR A 96 0.16 -28.41 -10.69
CA THR A 96 0.47 -27.24 -11.50
C THR A 96 0.45 -25.95 -10.64
N ILE A 97 1.03 -24.86 -11.14
CA ILE A 97 0.99 -23.54 -10.46
C ILE A 97 -0.47 -23.09 -10.23
N THR A 98 -1.36 -23.32 -11.20
CA THR A 98 -2.77 -22.97 -11.08
C THR A 98 -3.47 -23.77 -9.97
N GLU A 99 -3.20 -25.06 -9.84
CA GLU A 99 -3.75 -25.92 -8.79
C GLU A 99 -3.19 -25.52 -7.42
N ARG A 100 -1.89 -25.28 -7.30
CA ARG A 100 -1.24 -24.76 -6.06
C ARG A 100 -1.86 -23.43 -5.65
N SER A 101 -2.15 -22.55 -6.60
CA SER A 101 -2.84 -21.28 -6.35
C SER A 101 -4.25 -21.48 -5.80
N ARG A 102 -5.00 -22.46 -6.34
CA ARG A 102 -6.33 -22.83 -5.86
C ARG A 102 -6.27 -23.36 -4.44
N ILE A 103 -5.38 -24.31 -4.17
CA ILE A 103 -5.15 -24.88 -2.83
C ILE A 103 -4.80 -23.77 -1.84
N SER A 104 -3.85 -22.90 -2.17
CA SER A 104 -3.47 -21.75 -1.34
C SER A 104 -4.69 -20.86 -1.02
N SER A 105 -5.53 -20.60 -2.00
CA SER A 105 -6.73 -19.78 -1.82
C SER A 105 -7.78 -20.46 -0.94
N GLU A 106 -7.95 -21.77 -1.03
CA GLU A 106 -8.89 -22.57 -0.22
C GLU A 106 -8.43 -22.65 1.23
N VAL A 107 -7.17 -22.99 1.48
CA VAL A 107 -6.59 -23.08 2.82
C VAL A 107 -6.67 -21.71 3.50
N ARG A 108 -6.25 -20.63 2.80
CA ARG A 108 -6.35 -19.28 3.34
C ARG A 108 -7.79 -18.91 3.71
N ARG A 109 -8.79 -19.25 2.87
CA ARG A 109 -10.20 -18.96 3.18
C ARG A 109 -10.69 -19.72 4.42
N ARG A 110 -10.30 -21.01 4.56
CA ARG A 110 -10.60 -21.80 5.77
C ARG A 110 -9.97 -21.18 7.00
N PHE A 111 -8.67 -20.90 6.96
CA PHE A 111 -7.92 -20.27 8.04
C PHE A 111 -8.55 -18.95 8.47
N LEU A 112 -8.81 -18.04 7.54
CA LEU A 112 -9.43 -16.75 7.85
C LEU A 112 -10.84 -16.90 8.45
N ARG A 113 -11.60 -17.89 8.04
CA ARG A 113 -12.91 -18.18 8.64
C ARG A 113 -12.79 -18.60 10.10
N VAL A 114 -11.87 -19.50 10.41
CA VAL A 114 -11.59 -19.96 11.78
C VAL A 114 -11.12 -18.82 12.66
N VAL A 115 -10.10 -18.09 12.19
CA VAL A 115 -9.50 -16.96 12.92
C VAL A 115 -10.52 -15.87 13.21
N ARG A 116 -11.34 -15.48 12.22
CA ARG A 116 -12.37 -14.44 12.42
C ARG A 116 -13.51 -14.87 13.33
N ARG A 117 -13.86 -16.15 13.38
CA ARG A 117 -14.84 -16.67 14.35
C ARG A 117 -14.30 -16.56 15.78
N ARG A 118 -13.01 -16.86 15.97
CA ARG A 118 -12.36 -16.81 17.27
C ARG A 118 -12.06 -15.38 17.72
N TRP A 119 -11.69 -14.52 16.78
CA TRP A 119 -11.35 -13.10 17.03
C TRP A 119 -12.02 -12.18 15.98
N PRO A 120 -13.25 -11.72 16.26
CA PRO A 120 -14.02 -10.88 15.32
C PRO A 120 -13.31 -9.58 14.93
N SER A 121 -12.49 -9.00 15.85
CA SER A 121 -11.69 -7.79 15.59
C SER A 121 -10.42 -8.02 14.78
N PHE A 122 -10.17 -9.26 14.36
CA PHE A 122 -8.99 -9.62 13.57
C PHE A 122 -8.90 -8.81 12.27
N LYS A 123 -7.74 -8.19 12.07
CA LYS A 123 -7.39 -7.53 10.81
C LYS A 123 -6.06 -8.05 10.31
N ALA A 124 -5.91 -8.19 9.00
CA ALA A 124 -4.64 -8.60 8.40
C ALA A 124 -4.45 -8.05 6.99
N VAL A 125 -3.20 -7.74 6.67
CA VAL A 125 -2.73 -7.60 5.29
C VAL A 125 -1.95 -8.85 4.94
N ILE A 126 -2.28 -9.48 3.81
CA ILE A 126 -1.71 -10.76 3.39
C ILE A 126 -1.06 -10.57 2.03
N ARG A 127 0.20 -10.96 1.90
CA ARG A 127 0.94 -11.03 0.63
C ARG A 127 1.18 -12.50 0.28
N GLN A 128 0.77 -12.92 -0.89
CA GLN A 128 1.14 -14.22 -1.47
C GLN A 128 2.37 -14.01 -2.35
N GLU A 129 3.48 -14.64 -1.99
CA GLU A 129 4.74 -14.66 -2.74
C GLU A 129 4.95 -16.07 -3.30
N TRP A 130 5.53 -16.18 -4.48
CA TRP A 130 5.92 -17.45 -5.08
C TRP A 130 7.42 -17.62 -4.99
N GLN A 131 7.85 -18.73 -4.41
CA GLN A 131 9.27 -19.04 -4.21
C GLN A 131 9.56 -20.48 -4.61
N ALA A 132 10.71 -20.69 -5.26
CA ALA A 132 11.19 -22.03 -5.52
C ALA A 132 11.59 -22.70 -4.18
N ARG A 133 11.18 -23.95 -3.99
CA ARG A 133 11.55 -24.75 -2.83
C ARG A 133 13.05 -24.98 -2.81
N LYS A 134 13.65 -24.83 -1.65
CA LYS A 134 15.10 -25.02 -1.43
C LYS A 134 15.43 -26.44 -0.96
N SER A 135 14.44 -27.16 -0.45
CA SER A 135 14.60 -28.52 0.11
C SER A 135 13.28 -29.29 -0.01
N GLY A 136 13.30 -30.60 0.25
CA GLY A 136 12.13 -31.48 0.23
C GLY A 136 11.89 -32.15 -1.13
N LYS A 137 10.75 -32.83 -1.28
CA LYS A 137 10.39 -33.63 -2.45
C LYS A 137 10.19 -32.81 -3.73
N ILE A 138 9.78 -31.55 -3.56
CA ILE A 138 9.47 -30.63 -4.67
C ILE A 138 10.51 -29.52 -4.81
N ILE A 139 11.79 -29.83 -4.53
CA ILE A 139 12.91 -28.89 -4.68
C ILE A 139 12.93 -28.24 -6.07
N GLY A 140 13.18 -26.93 -6.13
CA GLY A 140 13.19 -26.15 -7.37
C GLY A 140 11.80 -25.76 -7.90
N GLN A 141 10.72 -26.39 -7.43
CA GLN A 141 9.36 -26.05 -7.86
C GLN A 141 8.82 -24.84 -7.09
N GLU A 142 8.09 -23.98 -7.82
CA GLU A 142 7.48 -22.80 -7.21
C GLU A 142 6.29 -23.15 -6.32
N CYS A 143 6.32 -22.66 -5.09
CA CYS A 143 5.26 -22.82 -4.11
C CYS A 143 4.82 -21.47 -3.55
N PRO A 144 3.54 -21.31 -3.19
CA PRO A 144 3.07 -20.10 -2.55
C PRO A 144 3.56 -20.01 -1.10
N HIS A 145 4.01 -18.82 -0.70
CA HIS A 145 4.25 -18.42 0.68
C HIS A 145 3.29 -17.30 1.04
N LEU A 146 2.65 -17.39 2.18
CA LEU A 146 1.72 -16.37 2.65
C LEU A 146 2.35 -15.59 3.79
N HIS A 147 2.57 -14.30 3.55
CA HIS A 147 3.04 -13.37 4.56
C HIS A 147 1.87 -12.61 5.14
N PHE A 148 1.63 -12.79 6.42
CA PHE A 148 0.56 -12.12 7.16
C PHE A 148 1.15 -11.01 8.01
N LEU A 149 0.53 -9.85 7.96
CA LEU A 149 0.76 -8.75 8.87
C LEU A 149 -0.52 -8.52 9.66
N TYR A 150 -0.49 -8.85 10.93
CA TYR A 150 -1.67 -8.89 11.81
C TYR A 150 -1.83 -7.63 12.65
N LEU A 151 -3.11 -7.33 12.90
CA LEU A 151 -3.53 -6.40 13.92
C LEU A 151 -4.66 -7.07 14.72
N MET A 152 -4.42 -7.24 16.02
CA MET A 152 -5.37 -7.78 16.99
C MET A 152 -5.20 -7.01 18.30
N ASN A 153 -6.26 -6.39 18.79
CA ASN A 153 -6.22 -5.44 19.92
C ASN A 153 -5.63 -6.01 21.23
N PHE A 154 -5.63 -7.33 21.38
CA PHE A 154 -5.11 -8.02 22.55
C PHE A 154 -3.65 -8.50 22.43
N LEU A 155 -3.01 -8.33 21.24
CA LEU A 155 -1.62 -8.69 21.06
C LEU A 155 -0.70 -7.68 21.74
N THR A 156 0.23 -8.22 22.50
CA THR A 156 1.28 -7.47 23.20
C THR A 156 2.64 -8.12 22.97
N LYS A 157 3.72 -7.41 23.30
CA LYS A 157 5.07 -7.97 23.25
C LYS A 157 5.25 -9.18 24.19
N ALA A 158 4.46 -9.28 25.24
CA ALA A 158 4.55 -10.40 26.20
C ALA A 158 3.90 -11.68 25.64
N ASN A 159 2.80 -11.57 24.89
CA ASN A 159 2.01 -12.73 24.47
C ASN A 159 2.08 -13.08 22.98
N TYR A 160 2.78 -12.31 22.16
CA TYR A 160 2.78 -12.53 20.70
C TYR A 160 3.29 -13.89 20.27
N LYS A 161 4.27 -14.48 21.00
CA LYS A 161 4.81 -15.82 20.69
C LYS A 161 3.76 -16.90 20.84
N ASP A 162 2.94 -16.83 21.90
CA ASP A 162 1.88 -17.80 22.13
C ASP A 162 0.79 -17.69 21.08
N TYR A 163 0.38 -16.46 20.72
CA TYR A 163 -0.56 -16.27 19.65
C TYR A 163 -0.01 -16.67 18.28
N ALA A 164 1.28 -16.46 17.99
CA ALA A 164 1.91 -16.96 16.78
C ALA A 164 1.84 -18.49 16.70
N ARG A 165 2.09 -19.18 17.80
CA ARG A 165 1.96 -20.66 17.91
C ARG A 165 0.51 -21.12 17.73
N ILE A 166 -0.46 -20.45 18.37
CA ILE A 166 -1.90 -20.75 18.19
C ILE A 166 -2.30 -20.57 16.72
N LEU A 167 -1.89 -19.45 16.09
CA LEU A 167 -2.18 -19.21 14.66
C LEU A 167 -1.52 -20.25 13.75
N ALA A 168 -0.31 -20.71 14.10
CA ALA A 168 0.37 -21.80 13.39
C ALA A 168 -0.40 -23.12 13.51
N GLY A 169 -0.90 -23.48 14.70
CA GLY A 169 -1.76 -24.65 14.90
C GLY A 169 -3.02 -24.59 14.05
N LEU A 170 -3.76 -23.47 14.12
CA LEU A 170 -4.96 -23.26 13.29
C LEU A 170 -4.68 -23.30 11.79
N TRP A 171 -3.48 -22.83 11.36
CA TRP A 171 -3.06 -22.95 9.98
C TRP A 171 -2.89 -24.41 9.57
N VAL A 172 -2.16 -25.20 10.37
CA VAL A 172 -1.91 -26.62 10.09
C VAL A 172 -3.21 -27.42 10.07
N GLU A 173 -4.13 -27.18 10.98
CA GLU A 173 -5.47 -27.77 10.96
C GLU A 173 -6.21 -27.50 9.63
N CYS A 174 -6.03 -26.31 9.07
CA CYS A 174 -6.64 -25.93 7.78
C CYS A 174 -5.96 -26.54 6.56
N LEU A 175 -4.73 -27.04 6.68
CA LEU A 175 -4.00 -27.64 5.57
C LEU A 175 -4.58 -29.01 5.15
N HIS A 176 -5.08 -29.79 6.10
CA HIS A 176 -5.45 -31.19 5.90
C HIS A 176 -4.30 -32.03 5.31
N THR A 177 -3.09 -31.80 5.80
CA THR A 177 -1.86 -32.51 5.41
C THR A 177 -1.69 -33.79 6.23
N GLN A 178 -0.98 -34.77 5.67
CA GLN A 178 -0.51 -35.94 6.40
C GLN A 178 0.81 -35.65 7.13
N GLU A 179 1.56 -34.65 6.71
CA GLU A 179 2.83 -34.20 7.30
C GLU A 179 2.61 -33.18 8.46
N VAL A 180 1.68 -33.48 9.39
CA VAL A 180 1.22 -32.52 10.43
C VAL A 180 2.35 -32.03 11.32
N GLU A 181 3.20 -32.94 11.83
CA GLU A 181 4.29 -32.56 12.73
C GLU A 181 5.32 -31.66 12.05
N GLN A 182 5.69 -32.00 10.80
CA GLN A 182 6.62 -31.20 10.01
C GLN A 182 6.03 -29.82 9.70
N ALA A 183 4.76 -29.78 9.28
CA ALA A 183 4.06 -28.53 8.99
C ALA A 183 3.98 -27.62 10.23
N LEU A 184 3.70 -28.21 11.40
CA LEU A 184 3.65 -27.49 12.67
C LEU A 184 5.02 -26.97 13.09
N SER A 185 6.06 -27.79 13.01
CA SER A 185 7.44 -27.40 13.30
C SER A 185 7.87 -26.19 12.46
N VAL A 186 7.60 -26.21 11.16
CA VAL A 186 7.93 -25.11 10.25
C VAL A 186 7.11 -23.84 10.59
N ALA A 187 5.81 -23.99 10.83
CA ALA A 187 4.92 -22.85 11.09
C ALA A 187 5.17 -22.20 12.46
N GLN A 188 5.66 -22.97 13.45
CA GLN A 188 6.00 -22.50 14.79
C GLN A 188 7.46 -22.08 14.96
N HIS A 189 8.30 -22.29 13.96
CA HIS A 189 9.70 -21.92 14.03
C HIS A 189 9.86 -20.40 14.25
N GLU A 190 10.78 -20.00 15.11
CA GLU A 190 10.94 -18.57 15.49
C GLU A 190 11.25 -17.64 14.32
N SER A 191 11.86 -18.15 13.24
CA SER A 191 12.07 -17.36 12.01
C SER A 191 10.80 -17.10 11.20
N SER A 192 9.71 -17.84 11.48
CA SER A 192 8.44 -17.68 10.75
C SER A 192 7.59 -16.51 11.24
N TYR A 193 7.87 -15.94 12.41
CA TYR A 193 7.10 -14.82 12.97
C TYR A 193 7.99 -13.77 13.64
N THR A 194 7.53 -12.53 13.66
CA THR A 194 8.27 -11.39 14.23
C THR A 194 7.32 -10.38 14.83
N TRP A 195 7.64 -9.91 16.05
CA TRP A 195 6.94 -8.78 16.65
C TRP A 195 7.25 -7.48 15.94
N MET A 196 6.20 -6.68 15.65
CA MET A 196 6.33 -5.37 15.05
C MET A 196 6.29 -4.30 16.14
N HIS A 197 7.45 -3.70 16.44
CA HIS A 197 7.58 -2.75 17.55
C HIS A 197 6.81 -1.43 17.33
N ASN A 198 6.56 -1.06 16.08
CA ASN A 198 5.82 0.16 15.75
C ASN A 198 5.15 0.03 14.37
N GLN A 199 4.25 0.98 14.09
CA GLN A 199 3.50 1.03 12.83
C GLN A 199 4.43 1.06 11.60
N LEU A 200 5.50 1.84 11.67
CA LEU A 200 6.43 2.03 10.57
C LEU A 200 7.18 0.72 10.25
N MET A 201 7.59 -0.02 11.28
CA MET A 201 8.29 -1.28 11.13
C MET A 201 7.43 -2.32 10.39
N GLY A 202 6.16 -2.47 10.78
CA GLY A 202 5.22 -3.37 10.09
C GLY A 202 5.06 -3.02 8.61
N LYS A 203 4.87 -1.74 8.31
CA LYS A 203 4.75 -1.24 6.93
C LYS A 203 6.04 -1.44 6.12
N LYS A 204 7.21 -1.14 6.68
CA LYS A 204 8.52 -1.38 6.05
C LYS A 204 8.76 -2.87 5.80
N TYR A 205 8.42 -3.72 6.78
CA TYR A 205 8.68 -5.15 6.70
C TYR A 205 7.88 -5.79 5.55
N ILE A 206 6.58 -5.54 5.46
CA ILE A 206 5.78 -6.10 4.37
C ILE A 206 6.14 -5.47 3.00
N SER A 207 6.58 -4.19 3.00
CA SER A 207 7.05 -3.52 1.78
C SER A 207 8.24 -4.23 1.14
N LYS A 208 9.13 -4.83 1.94
CA LYS A 208 10.24 -5.68 1.47
C LYS A 208 9.73 -6.86 0.62
N TYR A 209 8.64 -7.51 1.02
CA TYR A 209 8.05 -8.62 0.26
C TYR A 209 7.24 -8.14 -0.95
N ILE A 210 6.71 -6.92 -0.90
CA ILE A 210 6.03 -6.30 -2.05
C ILE A 210 7.05 -5.90 -3.12
N ALA A 211 8.24 -5.46 -2.71
CA ALA A 211 9.30 -5.06 -3.64
C ALA A 211 9.91 -6.24 -4.39
N LYS A 212 9.88 -7.45 -3.82
CA LYS A 212 10.36 -8.64 -4.52
C LYS A 212 9.57 -8.88 -5.81
N VAL A 213 10.28 -8.97 -6.91
CA VAL A 213 9.72 -9.37 -8.21
C VAL A 213 9.56 -10.88 -8.21
N ASP A 214 8.41 -11.37 -8.65
CA ASP A 214 8.25 -12.79 -8.92
C ASP A 214 9.25 -13.17 -10.05
N GLN A 215 10.24 -13.99 -9.73
CA GLN A 215 11.43 -14.20 -10.56
C GLN A 215 11.18 -15.03 -11.82
N SER A 216 10.06 -15.73 -11.90
CA SER A 216 9.74 -16.55 -13.05
C SER A 216 8.60 -15.99 -13.87
N GLU A 217 8.77 -15.98 -15.17
CA GLU A 217 7.69 -15.77 -16.11
C GLU A 217 6.88 -17.08 -16.26
N THR A 218 5.62 -17.03 -15.90
CA THR A 218 4.68 -18.13 -16.13
C THR A 218 3.44 -17.65 -16.85
N LYS A 219 2.90 -18.49 -17.72
CA LYS A 219 1.58 -18.28 -18.37
C LYS A 219 0.42 -18.77 -17.47
N GLU A 220 0.75 -19.48 -16.39
CA GLU A 220 -0.23 -20.01 -15.47
C GLU A 220 -0.74 -18.93 -14.48
N SER A 221 -1.95 -19.14 -13.95
CA SER A 221 -2.53 -18.23 -12.99
C SER A 221 -1.99 -18.47 -11.60
N ARG A 222 -1.29 -17.46 -11.04
CA ARG A 222 -0.84 -17.45 -9.65
C ARG A 222 -1.90 -16.94 -8.66
N GLY A 223 -3.05 -16.52 -9.16
CA GLY A 223 -4.12 -15.97 -8.36
C GLY A 223 -3.79 -14.56 -7.82
N ARG A 224 -4.62 -14.12 -6.90
CA ARG A 224 -4.49 -12.77 -6.31
C ARG A 224 -3.27 -12.69 -5.39
N ALA A 225 -2.40 -11.72 -5.65
CA ALA A 225 -1.12 -11.60 -4.97
C ALA A 225 -1.18 -10.98 -3.57
N TRP A 226 -2.27 -10.27 -3.21
CA TRP A 226 -2.43 -9.67 -1.88
C TRP A 226 -3.91 -9.50 -1.50
N TYR A 227 -4.15 -9.46 -0.20
CA TYR A 227 -5.49 -9.36 0.39
C TYR A 227 -5.45 -8.44 1.60
N MET A 228 -6.59 -7.84 1.90
CA MET A 228 -6.85 -7.15 3.17
C MET A 228 -8.08 -7.75 3.80
N VAL A 229 -8.04 -7.98 5.10
CA VAL A 229 -9.10 -8.63 5.89
C VAL A 229 -9.38 -7.78 7.12
N GLY A 230 -10.65 -7.54 7.41
CA GLY A 230 -11.09 -6.64 8.48
C GLY A 230 -11.18 -5.17 8.04
N GLU A 231 -11.73 -4.35 8.91
CA GLU A 231 -11.90 -2.91 8.68
C GLU A 231 -10.73 -2.16 9.30
N PHE A 232 -9.93 -1.54 8.46
CA PHE A 232 -8.79 -0.74 8.89
C PHE A 232 -9.19 0.72 9.08
N ASP A 233 -8.56 1.40 10.03
CA ASP A 233 -8.66 2.85 10.17
C ASP A 233 -7.93 3.52 9.00
N ILE A 234 -8.68 3.85 7.96
CA ILE A 234 -8.20 4.56 6.77
C ILE A 234 -8.99 5.85 6.66
N PRO A 235 -8.41 6.99 7.05
CA PRO A 235 -9.09 8.27 6.95
C PRO A 235 -9.43 8.61 5.50
N ALA A 236 -10.54 9.29 5.33
CA ALA A 236 -10.94 9.80 4.03
C ALA A 236 -9.86 10.74 3.47
N PRO A 237 -9.57 10.66 2.18
CA PRO A 237 -8.65 11.58 1.54
C PRO A 237 -9.28 12.98 1.44
N GLU A 238 -8.44 14.00 1.53
CA GLU A 238 -8.85 15.39 1.35
C GLU A 238 -8.45 15.90 -0.01
N TRP A 239 -9.35 16.65 -0.63
CA TRP A 239 -9.06 17.35 -1.86
C TRP A 239 -8.64 18.79 -1.55
N GLN A 240 -7.46 19.17 -2.03
CA GLN A 240 -6.96 20.54 -1.97
C GLN A 240 -6.81 21.07 -3.38
N ALA A 241 -7.70 21.98 -3.76
CA ALA A 241 -7.59 22.72 -5.02
C ALA A 241 -6.38 23.66 -4.97
N LEU A 242 -5.67 23.77 -6.07
CA LEU A 242 -4.49 24.62 -6.21
C LEU A 242 -4.59 25.45 -7.48
N SER A 243 -4.16 26.72 -7.40
CA SER A 243 -3.88 27.49 -8.61
C SER A 243 -2.76 26.80 -9.41
N ASN A 244 -2.69 27.06 -10.72
CA ASN A 244 -1.60 26.53 -11.54
C ASN A 244 -0.23 26.96 -11.00
N GLN A 245 -0.11 28.17 -10.48
CA GLN A 245 1.13 28.68 -9.91
C GLN A 245 1.50 27.96 -8.62
N ASP A 246 0.55 27.76 -7.70
CA ASP A 246 0.79 27.05 -6.46
C ASP A 246 1.09 25.56 -6.69
N ASN A 247 0.41 24.94 -7.67
CA ASN A 247 0.74 23.58 -8.10
C ASN A 247 2.20 23.46 -8.55
N ILE A 248 2.69 24.40 -9.37
CA ILE A 248 4.09 24.42 -9.80
C ILE A 248 5.03 24.58 -8.59
N ARG A 249 4.71 25.48 -7.64
CA ARG A 249 5.50 25.72 -6.43
C ARG A 249 5.57 24.50 -5.53
N ILE A 250 4.42 23.87 -5.23
CA ILE A 250 4.35 22.65 -4.43
C ILE A 250 5.13 21.51 -5.11
N ARG A 251 5.02 21.32 -6.42
CA ARG A 251 5.78 20.31 -7.14
C ARG A 251 7.29 20.56 -7.07
N ARG A 252 7.74 21.82 -7.07
CA ARG A 252 9.16 22.16 -6.85
C ARG A 252 9.61 21.78 -5.44
N LEU A 253 8.80 22.05 -4.40
CA LEU A 253 9.06 21.64 -3.04
C LEU A 253 9.11 20.12 -2.89
N LEU A 254 8.11 19.41 -3.40
CA LEU A 254 8.06 17.95 -3.42
C LEU A 254 9.28 17.35 -4.11
N ARG A 255 9.69 17.92 -5.23
CA ARG A 255 10.89 17.47 -5.96
C ARG A 255 12.16 17.62 -5.11
N ARG A 256 12.33 18.76 -4.41
CA ARG A 256 13.46 18.98 -3.50
C ARG A 256 13.42 18.00 -2.34
N TYR A 257 12.26 17.83 -1.71
CA TYR A 257 12.05 16.90 -0.62
C TYR A 257 12.38 15.45 -1.04
N MET A 258 11.97 15.04 -2.24
CA MET A 258 12.19 13.68 -2.75
C MET A 258 13.59 13.46 -3.33
N LYS A 259 14.35 14.51 -3.66
CA LYS A 259 15.67 14.37 -4.31
C LYS A 259 16.64 13.51 -3.49
N GLY A 260 16.65 13.66 -2.18
CA GLY A 260 17.49 12.87 -1.27
C GLY A 260 16.88 11.53 -0.83
N ARG A 261 15.59 11.28 -1.12
CA ARG A 261 14.85 10.10 -0.68
C ARG A 261 14.51 9.12 -1.80
N ASN A 262 14.10 9.64 -2.94
CA ASN A 262 13.77 8.84 -4.12
C ASN A 262 13.97 9.66 -5.41
N HIS A 263 15.10 9.44 -6.06
CA HIS A 263 15.50 10.14 -7.27
C HIS A 263 14.52 9.95 -8.45
N HIS A 264 13.93 8.75 -8.60
CA HIS A 264 12.97 8.48 -9.67
C HIS A 264 11.69 9.29 -9.51
N VAL A 265 11.14 9.34 -8.29
CA VAL A 265 9.98 10.18 -7.99
C VAL A 265 10.32 11.66 -8.20
N ALA A 266 11.49 12.13 -7.73
CA ALA A 266 11.92 13.49 -7.94
C ALA A 266 12.04 13.85 -9.43
N ARG A 267 12.49 12.90 -10.26
CA ARG A 267 12.56 13.08 -11.72
C ARG A 267 11.17 13.16 -12.36
N SER A 268 10.23 12.30 -11.94
CA SER A 268 8.86 12.32 -12.47
C SER A 268 8.12 13.64 -12.17
N LEU A 269 8.45 14.30 -11.05
CA LEU A 269 7.91 15.60 -10.68
C LEU A 269 8.36 16.77 -11.57
N ARG A 270 9.33 16.57 -12.47
CA ARG A 270 9.77 17.60 -13.43
C ARG A 270 8.73 17.88 -14.53
N LYS A 271 7.94 16.87 -14.91
CA LYS A 271 6.90 17.02 -15.94
C LYS A 271 5.72 17.79 -15.34
N GLN A 272 5.52 19.04 -15.75
CA GLN A 272 4.51 19.95 -15.18
C GLN A 272 3.07 19.46 -15.38
N GLU A 273 2.80 18.76 -16.47
CA GLU A 273 1.46 18.34 -16.90
C GLU A 273 1.15 16.86 -16.61
N SER A 274 1.93 16.21 -15.74
CA SER A 274 1.69 14.80 -15.42
C SER A 274 0.97 14.63 -14.09
N ASN A 275 0.00 13.73 -14.07
CA ASN A 275 -0.52 13.18 -12.83
C ASN A 275 0.51 12.26 -12.20
N GLY A 276 0.53 12.18 -10.88
CA GLY A 276 1.44 11.31 -10.18
C GLY A 276 1.14 11.25 -8.70
N PHE A 277 2.06 10.66 -7.95
CA PHE A 277 1.94 10.56 -6.50
C PHE A 277 3.33 10.57 -5.85
N CYS A 278 3.36 10.87 -4.55
CA CYS A 278 4.54 10.66 -3.71
C CYS A 278 4.12 10.15 -2.34
N PHE A 279 4.96 9.31 -1.74
CA PHE A 279 4.80 8.91 -0.34
C PHE A 279 5.36 10.02 0.54
N ILE A 280 4.46 10.70 1.24
CA ILE A 280 4.74 11.83 2.10
C ILE A 280 3.68 11.89 3.18
N GLN A 281 4.07 12.17 4.41
CA GLN A 281 3.14 12.29 5.53
C GLN A 281 2.22 13.49 5.34
N ARG A 282 0.98 13.34 5.80
CA ARG A 282 -0.08 14.33 5.68
C ARG A 282 0.34 15.70 6.26
N GLU A 283 0.95 15.72 7.42
CA GLU A 283 1.42 16.90 8.10
C GLU A 283 2.51 17.64 7.30
N THR A 284 3.40 16.89 6.65
CA THR A 284 4.46 17.45 5.82
C THR A 284 3.89 18.15 4.58
N ILE A 285 2.88 17.55 3.92
CA ILE A 285 2.24 18.20 2.77
C ILE A 285 1.47 19.47 3.18
N TYR A 286 0.80 19.47 4.33
CA TYR A 286 0.13 20.67 4.84
C TYR A 286 1.11 21.82 5.15
N ARG A 287 2.28 21.53 5.73
CA ARG A 287 3.33 22.53 5.90
C ARG A 287 3.81 23.11 4.57
N MET A 288 3.94 22.26 3.52
CA MET A 288 4.31 22.75 2.18
C MET A 288 3.21 23.64 1.60
N ILE A 289 1.94 23.30 1.78
CA ILE A 289 0.80 24.10 1.32
C ILE A 289 0.78 25.43 2.07
N GLY A 290 0.92 25.42 3.38
CA GLY A 290 0.99 26.63 4.22
C GLY A 290 2.12 27.56 3.81
N ALA A 291 3.33 27.01 3.59
CA ALA A 291 4.47 27.79 3.10
C ALA A 291 4.23 28.43 1.73
N VAL A 292 3.50 27.77 0.84
CA VAL A 292 3.16 28.31 -0.49
C VAL A 292 2.09 29.39 -0.41
N SER A 293 1.17 29.31 0.55
CA SER A 293 0.05 30.22 0.73
C SER A 293 0.41 31.51 1.48
N GLN A 294 1.55 31.52 2.21
CA GLN A 294 1.97 32.72 2.95
C GLN A 294 2.32 33.88 2.01
N ALA A 295 1.87 35.08 2.34
CA ALA A 295 2.10 36.29 1.52
C ALA A 295 3.59 36.58 1.30
N GLU A 296 4.43 36.37 2.31
CA GLU A 296 5.88 36.50 2.21
C GLU A 296 6.51 35.53 1.21
N TYR A 297 5.90 34.36 1.04
CA TYR A 297 6.34 33.35 0.10
C TYR A 297 6.00 33.70 -1.35
N ARG A 298 4.89 34.35 -1.58
CA ARG A 298 4.45 34.75 -2.95
C ARG A 298 5.43 35.70 -3.61
N ASN A 299 6.16 36.48 -2.82
CA ASN A 299 7.12 37.48 -3.29
C ASN A 299 8.59 37.02 -3.29
N ARG A 300 8.90 35.84 -2.74
CA ARG A 300 10.26 35.28 -2.73
C ARG A 300 10.46 34.25 -3.83
N SER A 301 11.66 34.21 -4.40
CA SER A 301 12.05 33.14 -5.30
C SER A 301 11.88 31.78 -4.59
N PRO A 302 11.32 30.74 -5.25
CA PRO A 302 11.20 29.40 -4.67
C PRO A 302 12.54 28.79 -4.20
N ASP A 303 13.66 29.38 -4.59
CA ASP A 303 15.00 28.92 -4.25
C ASP A 303 15.45 29.32 -2.84
N LEU A 304 14.77 30.29 -2.20
CA LEU A 304 15.11 30.81 -0.86
C LEU A 304 14.32 30.20 0.30
N ILE A 305 13.47 29.19 0.03
CA ILE A 305 12.79 28.51 1.14
C ILE A 305 13.78 27.55 1.79
N HIS A 306 14.10 27.84 3.03
CA HIS A 306 14.81 26.91 3.86
C HIS A 306 13.96 25.64 4.03
N LEU A 307 14.41 24.55 3.41
CA LEU A 307 13.81 23.22 3.58
C LEU A 307 13.73 22.80 5.05
N ASP A 308 14.48 23.47 5.94
CA ASP A 308 14.47 23.24 7.38
C ASP A 308 13.10 23.56 8.02
N GLN A 309 12.32 24.49 7.47
CA GLN A 309 10.93 24.72 7.89
C GLN A 309 9.98 23.59 7.49
N VAL A 310 10.37 22.79 6.50
CA VAL A 310 9.61 21.66 5.98
C VAL A 310 10.18 20.32 6.47
N ARG A 311 11.39 20.32 7.03
CA ARG A 311 11.99 19.12 7.64
C ARG A 311 11.34 18.85 8.98
N CYS A 312 10.61 17.75 9.07
CA CYS A 312 10.28 17.15 10.36
C CYS A 312 11.55 16.61 11.00
N ARG A 313 11.85 17.00 12.23
CA ARG A 313 12.95 16.43 13.03
C ARG A 313 12.81 14.91 13.25
N ASN A 314 11.66 14.32 12.97
CA ASN A 314 11.35 12.89 13.15
C ASN A 314 10.75 12.25 11.89
N ASP A 315 10.94 12.82 10.69
CA ASP A 315 10.57 12.14 9.45
C ASP A 315 11.54 10.98 9.16
N GLU A 316 11.46 9.93 9.96
CA GLU A 316 11.72 8.60 9.45
C GLU A 316 10.61 8.27 8.44
N ALA A 317 10.65 8.98 7.30
CA ALA A 317 9.81 8.67 6.17
C ALA A 317 9.93 7.17 5.91
N VAL A 318 8.81 6.52 5.68
CA VAL A 318 8.79 5.16 5.15
C VAL A 318 9.58 5.22 3.85
N GLN A 319 10.88 5.00 3.93
CA GLN A 319 11.71 4.70 2.77
C GLN A 319 11.25 3.33 2.28
N VAL A 320 10.13 3.33 1.58
CA VAL A 320 9.85 2.24 0.67
C VAL A 320 10.88 2.40 -0.43
N ASP A 321 11.80 1.48 -0.50
CA ASP A 321 12.79 1.45 -1.56
C ASP A 321 12.08 1.19 -2.89
N LEU A 322 11.56 2.28 -3.48
CA LEU A 322 10.86 2.26 -4.78
C LEU A 322 11.86 2.04 -5.94
N ALA A 323 13.16 2.11 -5.68
CA ALA A 323 14.17 1.71 -6.67
C ALA A 323 14.07 0.20 -6.98
N ALA A 324 13.58 -0.61 -6.03
CA ALA A 324 13.30 -2.03 -6.26
C ALA A 324 11.96 -2.28 -6.97
N VAL A 325 11.17 -1.24 -7.26
CA VAL A 325 9.82 -1.33 -7.86
C VAL A 325 9.81 -0.79 -9.30
N ALA A 326 10.88 -0.15 -9.74
CA ALA A 326 11.14 0.25 -11.12
C ALA A 326 12.03 -0.79 -11.80
#